data_a7cfe68a04051c9e60cad396dcb1ac69
#
_entry.id   a7cfe68a04051c9e60cad396dcb1ac69
#
_cell.length_a   1.000
_cell.length_b   1.000
_cell.length_c   1.000
_cell.angle_alpha   90.00
_cell.angle_beta   90.00
_cell.angle_gamma   90.00
#
_symmetry.space_group_name_H-M   'P 1'
#
loop_
_entity.id
_entity.type
_entity.pdbx_description
1 polymer ?
#
loop_
_entity_poly.entity_id
_entity_poly.type
_entity_poly.pdbx_seq_one_letter_code
_entity_poly.pdbx_strand_id
1 'polypeptide(L)'
;MKNNSIFIFIFLILGISSLYVFIVKLPTLIPPKTPQTLKDLAYDRDKRLGYTVYIPENGKLEPYLVLTQNYYGQGNVLLIRKYLVEAAIPHNEAHVNSYYAASIPDRFMNELFIQEFPKVLQYQIAKTTINITDKKSVLSHKKSEKINRKIFTLLEKELGDADFVVSDEEILKYFREDKFNRAIASKKNGAHGLWWLRGGDYHRRLDYASVVMDNGYVDYANVMSPMYLRPSFCLSPDTKIAKEKIKGQELYVLKEFQAQNYPRADLMAEDIGLTGHDLERYYEKYLYYGMEVDIKNPQYGGVVSDSLTAPQGGSVQMRAKTFSDGQFDGWYMRDKLISREQTLTYQLMQNEKVVAKFSASNGAENEN
;
A
#
# COMPACT_ATOMS: atom_id res chain seq x y z
N MET A 1 42.92 12.37 -11.78
CA MET A 1 42.86 13.57 -12.66
C MET A 1 41.39 13.90 -12.87
N LYS A 2 40.92 15.06 -12.35
CA LYS A 2 39.53 15.50 -12.50
C LYS A 2 39.41 16.23 -13.84
N ASN A 3 38.67 15.67 -14.80
CA ASN A 3 38.30 16.36 -16.02
C ASN A 3 37.18 17.37 -15.71
N ASN A 4 37.54 18.63 -15.60
CA ASN A 4 36.57 19.73 -15.62
C ASN A 4 36.28 20.06 -17.09
N SER A 5 35.11 19.65 -17.57
CA SER A 5 34.59 20.08 -18.88
C SER A 5 34.10 21.52 -18.76
N ILE A 6 34.84 22.44 -19.37
CA ILE A 6 34.48 23.86 -19.49
C ILE A 6 33.80 24.03 -20.86
N PHE A 7 32.53 24.36 -20.87
CA PHE A 7 31.84 24.82 -22.09
C PHE A 7 31.92 26.34 -22.16
N ILE A 8 32.52 26.86 -23.23
CA ILE A 8 32.61 28.30 -23.52
C ILE A 8 31.53 28.62 -24.54
N PHE A 9 30.53 29.40 -24.14
CA PHE A 9 29.57 30.03 -25.09
C PHE A 9 30.08 31.41 -25.46
N ILE A 10 30.37 31.62 -26.78
CA ILE A 10 30.76 32.90 -27.31
C ILE A 10 29.51 33.50 -27.95
N PHE A 11 28.96 34.55 -27.37
CA PHE A 11 27.96 35.40 -28.02
C PHE A 11 28.66 36.57 -28.73
N LEU A 12 28.57 36.60 -30.06
CA LEU A 12 29.02 37.73 -30.90
C LEU A 12 27.90 38.75 -31.00
N ILE A 13 27.97 39.85 -30.26
CA ILE A 13 27.12 41.01 -30.48
C ILE A 13 27.90 42.01 -31.35
N LEU A 14 27.44 42.17 -32.59
CA LEU A 14 27.98 43.16 -33.51
C LEU A 14 27.59 44.57 -33.04
N GLY A 15 28.56 45.32 -32.55
CA GLY A 15 28.36 46.75 -32.42
C GLY A 15 29.00 47.53 -31.28
N ILE A 16 29.77 46.99 -30.37
CA ILE A 16 30.56 47.76 -29.40
C ILE A 16 31.81 46.98 -28.97
N SER A 17 32.95 47.62 -29.01
CA SER A 17 34.29 47.08 -28.83
C SER A 17 34.64 46.72 -27.38
N SER A 18 34.02 45.72 -26.83
CA SER A 18 34.48 45.04 -25.62
C SER A 18 33.95 43.62 -25.56
N LEU A 19 34.84 42.66 -25.63
CA LEU A 19 34.56 41.24 -25.51
C LEU A 19 34.38 40.90 -24.04
N TYR A 20 33.14 40.75 -23.58
CA TYR A 20 32.82 40.22 -22.25
C TYR A 20 32.72 38.69 -22.34
N VAL A 21 33.70 37.97 -21.80
CA VAL A 21 33.60 36.52 -21.64
C VAL A 21 32.89 36.21 -20.34
N PHE A 22 31.62 35.81 -20.44
CA PHE A 22 30.90 35.25 -19.31
C PHE A 22 31.29 33.79 -19.12
N ILE A 23 32.11 33.50 -18.13
CA ILE A 23 32.36 32.11 -17.67
C ILE A 23 31.18 31.72 -16.74
N VAL A 24 30.16 31.11 -17.31
CA VAL A 24 29.15 30.46 -16.51
C VAL A 24 29.73 29.15 -15.99
N LYS A 25 30.14 29.13 -14.72
CA LYS A 25 30.37 27.86 -14.02
C LYS A 25 29.01 27.16 -13.92
N LEU A 26 28.74 26.23 -14.83
CA LEU A 26 27.67 25.26 -14.63
C LEU A 26 27.92 24.55 -13.29
N PRO A 27 26.95 24.54 -12.37
CA PRO A 27 27.11 23.77 -11.15
C PRO A 27 27.41 22.35 -11.57
N THR A 28 28.56 21.83 -11.14
CA THR A 28 28.88 20.41 -11.30
C THR A 28 27.77 19.65 -10.63
N LEU A 29 26.88 19.03 -11.41
CA LEU A 29 25.87 18.10 -10.91
C LEU A 29 26.65 16.96 -10.25
N ILE A 30 26.83 17.08 -8.93
CA ILE A 30 27.36 15.97 -8.13
C ILE A 30 26.35 14.84 -8.33
N PRO A 31 26.76 13.70 -8.91
CA PRO A 31 25.82 12.59 -9.09
C PRO A 31 25.25 12.22 -7.72
N PRO A 32 23.96 11.99 -7.61
CA PRO A 32 23.34 11.62 -6.35
C PRO A 32 24.05 10.39 -5.79
N LYS A 33 24.35 10.42 -4.49
CA LYS A 33 24.97 9.30 -3.80
C LYS A 33 24.07 8.08 -3.91
N THR A 34 24.60 6.94 -4.34
CA THR A 34 23.85 5.68 -4.40
C THR A 34 23.23 5.37 -3.03
N PRO A 35 21.91 5.19 -2.94
CA PRO A 35 21.23 4.83 -1.70
C PRO A 35 21.83 3.55 -1.08
N GLN A 36 22.06 3.56 0.23
CA GLN A 36 22.63 2.44 0.98
C GLN A 36 21.68 1.95 2.08
N THR A 37 20.76 2.80 2.48
CA THR A 37 19.81 2.55 3.56
C THR A 37 18.42 3.00 3.15
N LEU A 38 17.42 2.48 3.83
CA LEU A 38 16.01 2.76 3.53
C LEU A 38 15.67 4.25 3.61
N LYS A 39 16.25 4.99 4.58
CA LYS A 39 16.08 6.45 4.66
C LYS A 39 16.61 7.21 3.44
N ASP A 40 17.55 6.63 2.70
CA ASP A 40 18.09 7.27 1.48
C ASP A 40 17.06 7.26 0.34
N LEU A 41 16.07 6.36 0.37
CA LEU A 41 14.97 6.27 -0.58
C LEU A 41 13.75 7.12 -0.18
N ALA A 42 13.72 7.69 1.03
CA ALA A 42 12.54 8.41 1.49
C ALA A 42 12.21 9.61 0.58
N TYR A 43 10.94 9.71 0.17
CA TYR A 43 10.45 10.75 -0.74
C TYR A 43 10.73 12.17 -0.23
N ASP A 44 10.62 12.38 1.08
CA ASP A 44 10.87 13.66 1.72
C ASP A 44 12.36 14.05 1.77
N ARG A 45 13.26 13.10 1.51
CA ARG A 45 14.71 13.33 1.44
C ARG A 45 15.18 13.71 0.05
N ASP A 46 15.03 12.83 -0.93
CA ASP A 46 15.42 13.09 -2.32
C ASP A 46 14.61 12.25 -3.31
N LYS A 47 13.53 12.83 -3.83
CA LYS A 47 12.65 12.15 -4.79
C LYS A 47 13.30 11.73 -6.11
N ARG A 48 14.49 12.28 -6.43
CA ARG A 48 15.23 11.94 -7.66
C ARG A 48 15.86 10.55 -7.63
N LEU A 49 16.06 9.98 -6.43
CA LEU A 49 16.69 8.67 -6.25
C LEU A 49 15.74 7.50 -6.44
N GLY A 50 14.47 7.78 -6.66
CA GLY A 50 13.40 6.79 -6.55
C GLY A 50 13.03 6.54 -5.09
N TYR A 51 11.77 6.21 -4.85
CA TYR A 51 11.21 6.00 -3.52
C TYR A 51 10.43 4.68 -3.44
N THR A 52 10.82 3.72 -4.26
CA THR A 52 10.23 2.38 -4.25
C THR A 52 11.25 1.37 -3.78
N VAL A 53 10.87 0.53 -2.83
CA VAL A 53 11.64 -0.62 -2.36
C VAL A 53 10.79 -1.87 -2.51
N TYR A 54 11.40 -2.96 -2.93
CA TYR A 54 10.73 -4.26 -3.05
C TYR A 54 10.96 -5.08 -1.80
N ILE A 55 9.89 -5.60 -1.25
CA ILE A 55 9.86 -6.28 0.05
C ILE A 55 9.23 -7.67 -0.12
N PRO A 56 9.81 -8.73 0.45
CA PRO A 56 9.20 -10.07 0.42
C PRO A 56 7.86 -10.08 1.15
N GLU A 57 6.81 -10.41 0.42
CA GLU A 57 5.45 -10.61 0.89
C GLU A 57 4.91 -11.86 0.19
N ASN A 58 4.43 -12.85 0.95
CA ASN A 58 3.93 -14.10 0.41
C ASN A 58 4.90 -14.82 -0.56
N GLY A 59 6.20 -14.82 -0.23
CA GLY A 59 7.22 -15.44 -1.06
C GLY A 59 7.55 -14.73 -2.37
N LYS A 60 7.04 -13.49 -2.58
CA LYS A 60 7.30 -12.65 -3.75
C LYS A 60 7.78 -11.26 -3.33
N LEU A 61 8.40 -10.53 -4.25
CA LEU A 61 8.78 -9.14 -4.03
C LEU A 61 7.61 -8.21 -4.40
N GLU A 62 7.05 -7.56 -3.40
CA GLU A 62 6.02 -6.53 -3.56
C GLU A 62 6.62 -5.13 -3.47
N PRO A 63 6.20 -4.18 -4.33
CA PRO A 63 6.68 -2.81 -4.27
C PRO A 63 6.00 -2.03 -3.14
N TYR A 64 6.81 -1.30 -2.39
CA TYR A 64 6.42 -0.37 -1.35
C TYR A 64 7.00 1.01 -1.61
N LEU A 65 6.20 2.05 -1.40
CA LEU A 65 6.64 3.45 -1.49
C LEU A 65 7.22 3.88 -0.15
N VAL A 66 8.39 4.49 -0.17
CA VAL A 66 9.10 5.01 1.02
C VAL A 66 8.72 6.48 1.18
N LEU A 67 7.80 6.79 2.08
CA LEU A 67 7.13 8.10 2.14
C LEU A 67 7.91 9.15 2.93
N THR A 68 8.41 8.81 4.10
CA THR A 68 9.15 9.73 4.98
C THR A 68 10.22 8.99 5.78
N GLN A 69 11.33 9.68 6.06
CA GLN A 69 12.43 9.13 6.84
C GLN A 69 12.22 9.16 8.36
N ASN A 70 11.23 9.91 8.84
CA ASN A 70 10.99 10.11 10.27
C ASN A 70 9.50 10.30 10.57
N TYR A 71 8.75 9.21 10.55
CA TYR A 71 7.31 9.22 10.75
C TYR A 71 6.94 9.64 12.17
N TYR A 72 6.18 10.74 12.31
CA TYR A 72 5.80 11.38 13.57
C TYR A 72 6.97 11.62 14.55
N GLY A 73 8.19 11.87 14.04
CA GLY A 73 9.34 12.09 14.89
C GLY A 73 9.84 10.87 15.66
N GLN A 74 9.34 9.67 15.36
CA GLN A 74 9.68 8.43 16.06
C GLN A 74 10.98 7.76 15.57
N GLY A 75 11.67 8.38 14.61
CA GLY A 75 12.94 7.87 14.09
C GLY A 75 12.80 6.68 13.14
N ASN A 76 11.61 6.38 12.65
CA ASN A 76 11.36 5.27 11.74
C ASN A 76 10.90 5.76 10.36
N VAL A 77 11.28 5.00 9.32
CA VAL A 77 10.87 5.23 7.93
C VAL A 77 9.50 4.63 7.69
N LEU A 78 8.57 5.43 7.16
CA LEU A 78 7.24 4.96 6.78
C LEU A 78 7.22 4.43 5.37
N LEU A 79 6.67 3.24 5.21
CA LEU A 79 6.39 2.60 3.94
C LEU A 79 4.88 2.42 3.76
N ILE A 80 4.41 2.50 2.49
CA ILE A 80 3.05 2.14 2.11
C ILE A 80 3.10 1.19 0.92
N ARG A 81 2.28 0.17 0.92
CA ARG A 81 2.16 -0.75 -0.21
C ARG A 81 1.74 0.02 -1.48
N LYS A 82 2.39 -0.24 -2.61
CA LYS A 82 2.08 0.45 -3.87
C LYS A 82 0.69 0.07 -4.38
N TYR A 83 0.39 -1.22 -4.41
CA TYR A 83 -0.89 -1.76 -4.86
C TYR A 83 -1.82 -2.11 -3.70
N LEU A 84 -3.11 -2.12 -3.96
CA LEU A 84 -4.12 -2.57 -3.00
C LEU A 84 -3.96 -4.06 -2.67
N VAL A 85 -4.33 -4.45 -1.46
CA VAL A 85 -4.62 -5.85 -1.14
C VAL A 85 -5.91 -6.21 -1.87
N GLU A 86 -5.90 -7.25 -2.70
CA GLU A 86 -6.96 -7.45 -3.70
C GLU A 86 -8.28 -7.99 -3.14
N ALA A 87 -8.31 -8.51 -1.91
CA ALA A 87 -9.55 -8.86 -1.23
C ALA A 87 -10.10 -7.65 -0.47
N ALA A 88 -11.30 -7.21 -0.83
CA ALA A 88 -12.00 -6.15 -0.13
C ALA A 88 -12.65 -6.69 1.15
N ILE A 89 -12.59 -5.92 2.24
CA ILE A 89 -13.19 -6.27 3.53
C ILE A 89 -13.97 -5.09 4.09
N PRO A 90 -15.09 -5.31 4.84
CA PRO A 90 -15.78 -4.25 5.54
C PRO A 90 -14.93 -3.73 6.70
N HIS A 91 -15.20 -2.50 7.11
CA HIS A 91 -14.57 -1.93 8.30
C HIS A 91 -15.11 -2.58 9.58
N ASN A 92 -16.41 -2.89 9.58
CA ASN A 92 -17.09 -3.59 10.67
C ASN A 92 -18.27 -4.38 10.11
N GLU A 93 -18.78 -5.36 10.86
CA GLU A 93 -19.91 -6.21 10.43
C GLU A 93 -21.27 -5.61 10.65
N ALA A 94 -21.38 -4.79 11.68
CA ALA A 94 -22.62 -4.17 12.08
C ALA A 94 -22.44 -2.66 12.13
N HIS A 95 -23.55 -1.92 12.06
CA HIS A 95 -23.61 -0.48 12.23
C HIS A 95 -23.24 -0.03 13.65
N VAL A 96 -22.15 -0.60 14.23
CA VAL A 96 -21.83 -0.36 15.65
C VAL A 96 -20.95 0.84 15.85
N ASN A 97 -19.87 0.95 15.09
CA ASN A 97 -18.97 2.12 15.14
C ASN A 97 -17.86 2.04 14.08
N SER A 98 -17.22 3.19 13.85
CA SER A 98 -16.03 3.34 12.99
C SER A 98 -14.72 3.37 13.78
N TYR A 99 -14.70 2.85 15.01
CA TYR A 99 -13.50 2.85 15.84
C TYR A 99 -12.44 1.91 15.28
N TYR A 100 -11.32 2.48 14.83
CA TYR A 100 -10.29 1.75 14.10
C TYR A 100 -9.67 0.60 14.90
N ALA A 101 -9.36 0.81 16.19
CA ALA A 101 -8.68 -0.20 17.01
C ALA A 101 -9.51 -1.48 17.28
N ALA A 102 -10.79 -1.48 16.92
CA ALA A 102 -11.67 -2.64 16.98
C ALA A 102 -12.20 -3.04 15.58
N SER A 103 -11.63 -2.48 14.51
CA SER A 103 -12.08 -2.74 13.15
C SER A 103 -11.49 -4.04 12.59
N ILE A 104 -12.21 -4.62 11.62
CA ILE A 104 -11.72 -5.78 10.85
C ILE A 104 -10.42 -5.45 10.10
N PRO A 105 -10.26 -4.28 9.43
CA PRO A 105 -8.98 -3.86 8.85
C PRO A 105 -7.80 -3.89 9.81
N ASP A 106 -7.95 -3.31 11.02
CA ASP A 106 -6.87 -3.30 12.00
C ASP A 106 -6.47 -4.71 12.43
N ARG A 107 -7.47 -5.54 12.73
CA ARG A 107 -7.27 -6.94 13.11
C ARG A 107 -6.64 -7.75 11.96
N PHE A 108 -7.17 -7.63 10.75
CA PHE A 108 -6.65 -8.31 9.56
C PHE A 108 -5.17 -7.99 9.33
N MET A 109 -4.80 -6.71 9.37
CA MET A 109 -3.41 -6.29 9.10
C MET A 109 -2.44 -6.80 10.16
N ASN A 110 -2.82 -6.82 11.44
CA ASN A 110 -1.91 -7.15 12.53
C ASN A 110 -1.91 -8.64 12.93
N GLU A 111 -2.93 -9.41 12.56
CA GLU A 111 -3.00 -10.84 12.87
C GLU A 111 -2.78 -11.72 11.63
N LEU A 112 -3.35 -11.35 10.45
CA LEU A 112 -3.31 -12.18 9.25
C LEU A 112 -2.30 -11.68 8.23
N PHE A 113 -2.40 -10.43 7.80
CA PHE A 113 -1.54 -9.89 6.75
C PHE A 113 -0.07 -9.83 7.17
N ILE A 114 0.24 -9.56 8.44
CA ILE A 114 1.62 -9.59 8.95
C ILE A 114 2.31 -10.94 8.73
N GLN A 115 1.55 -12.02 8.64
CA GLN A 115 2.09 -13.37 8.42
C GLN A 115 2.55 -13.59 6.97
N GLU A 116 2.19 -12.69 6.03
CA GLU A 116 2.67 -12.73 4.65
C GLU A 116 4.15 -12.36 4.53
N PHE A 117 4.69 -11.69 5.54
CA PHE A 117 6.11 -11.35 5.60
C PHE A 117 6.95 -12.49 6.18
N PRO A 118 8.21 -12.66 5.75
CA PRO A 118 9.17 -13.54 6.41
C PRO A 118 9.28 -13.22 7.90
N LYS A 119 9.46 -14.23 8.76
CA LYS A 119 9.51 -14.06 10.22
C LYS A 119 10.51 -12.99 10.67
N VAL A 120 11.69 -12.95 10.05
CA VAL A 120 12.71 -11.93 10.34
C VAL A 120 12.14 -10.52 10.12
N LEU A 121 11.47 -10.28 8.99
CA LEU A 121 10.87 -8.99 8.69
C LEU A 121 9.72 -8.64 9.65
N GLN A 122 8.90 -9.62 10.05
CA GLN A 122 7.86 -9.42 11.05
C GLN A 122 8.42 -8.86 12.38
N TYR A 123 9.64 -9.26 12.78
CA TYR A 123 10.33 -8.74 13.97
C TYR A 123 10.91 -7.33 13.72
N GLN A 124 11.38 -7.04 12.51
CA GLN A 124 11.95 -5.74 12.15
C GLN A 124 10.89 -4.65 11.97
N ILE A 125 9.65 -5.02 11.62
CA ILE A 125 8.53 -4.06 11.53
C ILE A 125 8.32 -3.43 12.92
N ALA A 126 8.53 -2.11 12.98
CA ALA A 126 8.46 -1.35 14.22
C ALA A 126 7.04 -1.28 14.77
N LYS A 127 6.90 -1.44 16.09
CA LYS A 127 5.66 -1.09 16.79
C LYS A 127 5.56 0.43 16.86
N THR A 128 4.73 1.00 16.00
CA THR A 128 4.62 2.44 15.76
C THR A 128 3.44 3.02 16.51
N THR A 129 3.64 4.14 17.18
CA THR A 129 2.56 4.92 17.79
C THR A 129 1.86 5.72 16.69
N ILE A 130 0.57 5.46 16.50
CA ILE A 130 -0.26 6.14 15.50
C ILE A 130 -1.44 6.84 16.18
N ASN A 131 -1.92 7.93 15.56
CA ASN A 131 -3.14 8.61 15.98
C ASN A 131 -4.34 7.98 15.27
N ILE A 132 -5.42 7.79 16.01
CA ILE A 132 -6.74 7.37 15.49
C ILE A 132 -7.82 8.30 16.06
N THR A 133 -9.02 8.25 15.51
CA THR A 133 -10.19 8.91 16.11
C THR A 133 -10.54 8.24 17.44
N ASP A 134 -10.66 9.01 18.52
CA ASP A 134 -10.97 8.52 19.86
C ASP A 134 -12.37 7.87 19.89
N LYS A 135 -12.50 6.72 20.55
CA LYS A 135 -13.75 5.99 20.73
C LYS A 135 -14.89 6.85 21.32
N LYS A 136 -14.57 7.83 22.17
CA LYS A 136 -15.54 8.73 22.80
C LYS A 136 -15.86 9.96 21.95
N SER A 137 -15.06 10.22 20.92
CA SER A 137 -15.09 11.47 20.12
C SER A 137 -15.86 11.36 18.83
N VAL A 138 -16.45 10.25 18.51
CA VAL A 138 -17.38 10.17 17.39
C VAL A 138 -18.50 11.23 17.48
N LEU A 139 -18.62 11.88 18.64
CA LEU A 139 -19.57 12.98 18.89
C LEU A 139 -18.91 14.36 19.11
N SER A 140 -17.58 14.46 19.18
CA SER A 140 -16.89 15.73 19.42
C SER A 140 -15.58 15.80 18.63
N HIS A 141 -15.58 16.55 17.58
CA HIS A 141 -14.58 16.82 16.52
C HIS A 141 -13.09 17.04 16.93
N LYS A 142 -12.63 16.67 18.12
CA LYS A 142 -11.34 17.19 18.63
C LYS A 142 -10.42 16.20 19.35
N LYS A 143 -10.75 14.93 19.51
CA LYS A 143 -9.88 14.03 20.27
C LYS A 143 -9.33 12.92 19.41
N SER A 144 -8.03 12.88 19.30
CA SER A 144 -7.29 11.72 18.80
C SER A 144 -6.80 10.87 19.96
N GLU A 145 -6.88 9.57 19.79
CA GLU A 145 -6.29 8.57 20.67
C GLU A 145 -5.00 8.04 20.04
N LYS A 146 -4.02 7.68 20.87
CA LYS A 146 -2.77 7.06 20.41
C LYS A 146 -2.81 5.57 20.70
N ILE A 147 -2.58 4.78 19.65
CA ILE A 147 -2.43 3.33 19.76
C ILE A 147 -1.11 2.87 19.14
N ASN A 148 -0.66 1.68 19.50
CA ASN A 148 0.54 1.08 18.94
C ASN A 148 0.19 -0.03 17.97
N ARG A 149 0.66 0.04 16.72
CA ARG A 149 0.44 -0.98 15.69
C ARG A 149 1.72 -1.27 14.92
N LYS A 150 1.84 -2.48 14.41
CA LYS A 150 2.89 -2.83 13.47
C LYS A 150 2.50 -2.45 12.05
N ILE A 151 1.29 -2.80 11.62
CA ILE A 151 0.75 -2.49 10.30
C ILE A 151 -0.56 -1.71 10.48
N PHE A 152 -0.75 -0.66 9.68
CA PHE A 152 -1.88 0.25 9.79
C PHE A 152 -2.21 0.89 8.44
N THR A 153 -3.41 1.50 8.31
CA THR A 153 -3.75 2.38 7.21
C THR A 153 -3.42 3.84 7.55
N LEU A 154 -3.31 4.69 6.54
CA LEU A 154 -3.07 6.13 6.77
C LEU A 154 -4.30 6.82 7.36
N LEU A 155 -4.09 8.01 7.90
CA LEU A 155 -5.11 8.91 8.38
C LEU A 155 -5.39 9.98 7.31
N GLU A 156 -6.61 10.49 7.22
CA GLU A 156 -7.05 11.49 6.22
C GLU A 156 -6.17 12.75 6.21
N LYS A 157 -5.79 13.23 7.38
CA LYS A 157 -4.92 14.41 7.50
C LYS A 157 -3.50 14.18 6.95
N GLU A 158 -3.01 12.94 6.94
CA GLU A 158 -1.72 12.59 6.35
C GLU A 158 -1.72 12.69 4.83
N LEU A 159 -2.91 12.57 4.23
CA LEU A 159 -3.13 12.76 2.81
C LEU A 159 -3.37 14.24 2.45
N GLY A 160 -3.51 15.13 3.45
CA GLY A 160 -3.74 16.56 3.23
C GLY A 160 -5.20 16.91 3.00
N ASP A 161 -6.13 16.18 3.59
CA ASP A 161 -7.53 16.59 3.58
C ASP A 161 -7.73 17.84 4.44
N ALA A 162 -8.21 18.92 3.79
CA ALA A 162 -8.25 20.25 4.38
C ALA A 162 -9.22 20.37 5.57
N ASP A 163 -10.26 19.53 5.61
CA ASP A 163 -11.25 19.56 6.69
C ASP A 163 -10.68 19.03 8.03
N PHE A 164 -9.52 18.35 7.98
CA PHE A 164 -8.91 17.68 9.13
C PHE A 164 -7.48 18.16 9.45
N VAL A 165 -6.90 19.04 8.62
CA VAL A 165 -5.52 19.50 8.80
C VAL A 165 -5.48 20.58 9.89
N VAL A 166 -4.87 20.26 11.03
CA VAL A 166 -4.60 21.21 12.12
C VAL A 166 -3.28 21.95 11.88
N SER A 167 -2.32 21.32 11.23
CA SER A 167 -1.04 21.90 10.83
C SER A 167 -0.47 21.22 9.60
N ASP A 168 0.27 21.97 8.78
CA ASP A 168 0.97 21.44 7.60
C ASP A 168 1.99 20.33 7.91
N GLU A 169 2.46 20.24 9.15
CA GLU A 169 3.46 19.24 9.58
C GLU A 169 2.88 17.81 9.62
N GLU A 170 1.56 17.67 9.68
CA GLU A 170 0.90 16.36 9.70
C GLU A 170 0.73 15.74 8.30
N ILE A 171 0.83 16.56 7.24
CA ILE A 171 0.70 16.11 5.86
C ILE A 171 2.00 15.46 5.40
N LEU A 172 1.92 14.22 4.94
CA LEU A 172 3.08 13.57 4.30
C LEU A 172 3.46 14.31 3.01
N LYS A 173 4.74 14.69 2.87
CA LYS A 173 5.23 15.46 1.72
C LYS A 173 4.86 14.83 0.38
N TYR A 174 4.84 13.50 0.33
CA TYR A 174 4.42 12.75 -0.85
C TYR A 174 3.03 13.17 -1.34
N PHE A 175 2.04 13.24 -0.46
CA PHE A 175 0.68 13.63 -0.85
C PHE A 175 0.53 15.15 -1.03
N ARG A 176 1.28 15.96 -0.31
CA ARG A 176 1.22 17.44 -0.43
C ARG A 176 1.48 17.93 -1.86
N GLU A 177 2.36 17.29 -2.62
CA GLU A 177 2.75 17.74 -3.95
C GLU A 177 1.71 17.41 -5.04
N ASP A 178 0.94 16.33 -4.86
CA ASP A 178 -0.11 15.91 -5.80
C ASP A 178 -1.13 15.03 -5.07
N LYS A 179 -1.99 15.67 -4.28
CA LYS A 179 -2.87 15.01 -3.32
C LYS A 179 -3.71 13.91 -3.97
N PHE A 180 -4.47 14.28 -4.97
CA PHE A 180 -5.48 13.37 -5.54
C PHE A 180 -4.84 12.21 -6.30
N ASN A 181 -3.99 12.49 -7.29
CA ASN A 181 -3.37 11.44 -8.09
C ASN A 181 -2.52 10.47 -7.25
N ARG A 182 -1.89 10.95 -6.17
CA ARG A 182 -1.07 10.10 -5.28
C ARG A 182 -1.87 9.35 -4.23
N ALA A 183 -3.07 9.82 -3.90
CA ALA A 183 -4.01 9.10 -3.06
C ALA A 183 -4.70 7.94 -3.79
N ILE A 184 -4.89 8.07 -5.12
CA ILE A 184 -5.40 6.97 -5.94
C ILE A 184 -4.54 5.72 -5.72
N ALA A 185 -5.19 4.59 -5.54
CA ALA A 185 -4.53 3.30 -5.45
C ALA A 185 -5.18 2.29 -6.40
N SER A 186 -4.35 1.46 -7.00
CA SER A 186 -4.79 0.47 -7.99
C SER A 186 -4.54 -0.95 -7.48
N LYS A 187 -5.31 -1.88 -7.99
CA LYS A 187 -4.95 -3.30 -8.03
C LYS A 187 -3.81 -3.52 -9.02
N LYS A 188 -3.20 -4.69 -9.01
CA LYS A 188 -2.09 -5.00 -9.94
C LYS A 188 -2.51 -4.99 -11.41
N ASN A 189 -3.80 -5.19 -11.71
CA ASN A 189 -4.37 -5.09 -13.05
C ASN A 189 -4.67 -3.65 -13.51
N GLY A 190 -4.31 -2.65 -12.72
CA GLY A 190 -4.53 -1.23 -13.03
C GLY A 190 -5.87 -0.65 -12.57
N ALA A 191 -6.86 -1.50 -12.28
CA ALA A 191 -8.15 -1.03 -11.81
C ALA A 191 -8.02 -0.28 -10.48
N HIS A 192 -8.55 0.93 -10.42
CA HIS A 192 -8.59 1.71 -9.18
C HIS A 192 -9.56 1.10 -8.18
N GLY A 193 -9.32 1.31 -6.90
CA GLY A 193 -10.18 0.82 -5.85
C GLY A 193 -10.25 1.75 -4.65
N LEU A 194 -11.40 1.74 -3.99
CA LEU A 194 -11.62 2.48 -2.75
C LEU A 194 -10.90 1.76 -1.61
N TRP A 195 -10.23 2.50 -0.74
CA TRP A 195 -9.48 1.89 0.35
C TRP A 195 -9.66 2.60 1.68
N TRP A 196 -9.75 1.80 2.75
CA TRP A 196 -9.97 2.27 4.11
C TRP A 196 -8.81 3.10 4.63
N LEU A 197 -9.15 4.20 5.29
CA LEU A 197 -8.28 4.96 6.19
C LEU A 197 -8.57 4.58 7.66
N ARG A 198 -7.78 5.10 8.60
CA ARG A 198 -7.96 4.81 10.03
C ARG A 198 -8.76 5.87 10.80
N GLY A 199 -9.36 6.81 10.10
CA GLY A 199 -10.24 7.81 10.68
C GLY A 199 -11.70 7.36 10.72
N GLY A 200 -12.46 7.95 11.64
CA GLY A 200 -13.91 7.80 11.73
C GLY A 200 -14.64 9.05 11.25
N ASP A 201 -15.94 8.93 10.96
CA ASP A 201 -16.76 10.07 10.56
C ASP A 201 -16.90 11.08 11.70
N TYR A 202 -16.45 12.30 11.42
CA TYR A 202 -16.60 13.45 12.31
C TYR A 202 -17.97 14.14 12.20
N HIS A 203 -18.80 13.74 11.23
CA HIS A 203 -20.11 14.32 10.96
C HIS A 203 -21.27 13.61 11.69
N ARG A 204 -21.00 12.90 12.77
CA ARG A 204 -21.99 12.24 13.65
C ARG A 204 -22.58 10.93 13.14
N ARG A 205 -21.94 10.27 12.18
CA ARG A 205 -22.33 8.95 11.70
C ARG A 205 -21.40 7.90 12.27
N LEU A 206 -21.79 7.27 13.37
CA LEU A 206 -21.03 6.23 14.04
C LEU A 206 -20.67 5.04 13.13
N ASP A 207 -21.48 4.82 12.11
CA ASP A 207 -21.38 3.72 11.16
C ASP A 207 -20.68 4.08 9.86
N TYR A 208 -19.88 5.18 9.84
CA TYR A 208 -19.09 5.60 8.69
C TYR A 208 -17.61 5.76 9.06
N ALA A 209 -16.73 5.22 8.23
CA ALA A 209 -15.28 5.35 8.34
C ALA A 209 -14.71 6.06 7.12
N SER A 210 -13.55 6.70 7.27
CA SER A 210 -12.89 7.42 6.21
C SER A 210 -12.34 6.47 5.14
N VAL A 211 -12.48 6.85 3.88
CA VAL A 211 -12.07 6.10 2.72
C VAL A 211 -11.44 7.02 1.67
N VAL A 212 -10.47 6.53 0.93
CA VAL A 212 -10.03 7.17 -0.31
C VAL A 212 -10.82 6.60 -1.47
N MET A 213 -11.43 7.48 -2.24
CA MET A 213 -12.21 7.16 -3.44
C MET A 213 -11.28 6.82 -4.62
N ASP A 214 -11.83 6.26 -5.68
CA ASP A 214 -11.10 5.90 -6.91
C ASP A 214 -10.52 7.10 -7.66
N ASN A 215 -11.04 8.30 -7.41
CA ASN A 215 -10.54 9.58 -7.93
C ASN A 215 -9.56 10.28 -6.98
N GLY A 216 -9.17 9.66 -5.86
CA GLY A 216 -8.21 10.17 -4.89
C GLY A 216 -8.78 11.14 -3.84
N TYR A 217 -10.08 11.45 -3.87
CA TYR A 217 -10.72 12.21 -2.81
C TYR A 217 -10.88 11.36 -1.55
N VAL A 218 -10.77 12.01 -0.41
CA VAL A 218 -11.15 11.40 0.87
C VAL A 218 -12.64 11.67 1.10
N ASP A 219 -13.35 10.63 1.48
CA ASP A 219 -14.79 10.66 1.79
C ASP A 219 -15.07 9.63 2.90
N TYR A 220 -16.32 9.39 3.18
CA TYR A 220 -16.78 8.44 4.19
C TYR A 220 -17.63 7.35 3.55
N ALA A 221 -17.41 6.12 3.97
CA ALA A 221 -18.20 4.98 3.55
C ALA A 221 -18.80 4.26 4.75
N ASN A 222 -19.97 3.63 4.52
CA ASN A 222 -20.60 2.79 5.54
C ASN A 222 -19.64 1.66 5.93
N VAL A 223 -19.47 1.44 7.23
CA VAL A 223 -18.54 0.45 7.80
C VAL A 223 -18.78 -0.98 7.34
N MET A 224 -19.98 -1.29 6.87
CA MET A 224 -20.33 -2.61 6.33
C MET A 224 -19.97 -2.79 4.86
N SER A 225 -19.64 -1.70 4.15
CA SER A 225 -19.24 -1.78 2.74
C SER A 225 -17.83 -2.38 2.61
N PRO A 226 -17.65 -3.37 1.72
CA PRO A 226 -16.31 -3.92 1.51
C PRO A 226 -15.45 -2.95 0.71
N MET A 227 -14.30 -2.56 1.26
CA MET A 227 -13.28 -1.73 0.63
C MET A 227 -11.92 -2.39 0.71
N TYR A 228 -10.99 -1.98 -0.13
CA TYR A 228 -9.65 -2.52 -0.16
C TYR A 228 -8.79 -1.97 0.99
N LEU A 229 -7.63 -2.59 1.18
CA LEU A 229 -6.60 -2.12 2.11
C LEU A 229 -5.35 -1.69 1.35
N ARG A 230 -4.71 -0.64 1.87
CA ARG A 230 -3.39 -0.19 1.45
C ARG A 230 -2.47 -0.14 2.68
N PRO A 231 -1.88 -1.28 3.07
CA PRO A 231 -1.12 -1.39 4.31
C PRO A 231 0.10 -0.48 4.34
N SER A 232 0.35 0.10 5.51
CA SER A 232 1.53 0.89 5.83
C SER A 232 2.21 0.34 7.07
N PHE A 233 3.53 0.46 7.16
CA PHE A 233 4.31 0.08 8.33
C PHE A 233 5.64 0.83 8.38
N CYS A 234 6.34 0.74 9.49
CA CYS A 234 7.60 1.40 9.68
C CYS A 234 8.76 0.41 9.85
N LEU A 235 9.91 0.75 9.28
CA LEU A 235 11.19 0.07 9.46
C LEU A 235 12.25 1.04 9.99
N SER A 236 13.34 0.48 10.52
CA SER A 236 14.51 1.28 10.91
C SER A 236 15.08 2.08 9.73
N PRO A 237 15.45 3.35 9.90
CA PRO A 237 16.06 4.17 8.86
C PRO A 237 17.38 3.60 8.34
N ASP A 238 18.07 2.82 9.18
CA ASP A 238 19.36 2.21 8.86
C ASP A 238 19.26 0.82 8.25
N THR A 239 18.02 0.33 8.00
CA THR A 239 17.77 -0.90 7.25
C THR A 239 18.51 -0.83 5.91
N LYS A 240 19.38 -1.81 5.66
CA LYS A 240 20.23 -1.84 4.47
C LYS A 240 19.41 -2.23 3.24
N ILE A 241 19.70 -1.54 2.13
CA ILE A 241 19.13 -1.85 0.83
C ILE A 241 20.25 -2.21 -0.15
N ALA A 242 19.89 -2.97 -1.16
CA ALA A 242 20.72 -3.28 -2.30
C ALA A 242 20.02 -2.86 -3.59
N LYS A 243 20.79 -2.40 -4.58
CA LYS A 243 20.30 -2.17 -5.93
C LYS A 243 20.60 -3.43 -6.73
N GLU A 244 19.56 -4.10 -7.19
CA GLU A 244 19.66 -5.35 -7.92
C GLU A 244 19.01 -5.22 -9.30
N LYS A 245 19.51 -6.00 -10.26
CA LYS A 245 18.96 -6.05 -11.61
C LYS A 245 18.14 -7.31 -11.78
N ILE A 246 16.80 -7.15 -11.88
CA ILE A 246 15.87 -8.24 -12.04
C ILE A 246 15.16 -8.07 -13.39
N LYS A 247 15.26 -9.06 -14.27
CA LYS A 247 14.70 -9.03 -15.65
C LYS A 247 15.02 -7.72 -16.41
N GLY A 248 16.24 -7.22 -16.25
CA GLY A 248 16.70 -6.02 -16.96
C GLY A 248 16.43 -4.70 -16.24
N GLN A 249 15.55 -4.65 -15.26
CA GLN A 249 15.23 -3.46 -14.48
C GLN A 249 16.06 -3.37 -13.20
N GLU A 250 16.51 -2.16 -12.86
CA GLU A 250 17.22 -1.88 -11.60
C GLU A 250 16.21 -1.56 -10.51
N LEU A 251 16.21 -2.34 -9.44
CA LEU A 251 15.29 -2.25 -8.31
C LEU A 251 16.07 -2.15 -7.00
N TYR A 252 15.48 -1.47 -6.02
CA TYR A 252 15.95 -1.51 -4.64
C TYR A 252 15.22 -2.59 -3.88
N VAL A 253 15.96 -3.45 -3.19
CA VAL A 253 15.45 -4.52 -2.32
C VAL A 253 16.04 -4.38 -0.92
N LEU A 254 15.41 -4.94 0.10
CA LEU A 254 16.04 -5.06 1.41
C LEU A 254 17.21 -6.03 1.30
N LYS A 255 18.43 -5.59 1.67
CA LYS A 255 19.69 -6.34 1.45
C LYS A 255 19.70 -7.74 2.09
N GLU A 256 18.95 -7.92 3.16
CA GLU A 256 18.82 -9.19 3.86
C GLU A 256 18.07 -10.25 3.03
N PHE A 257 17.22 -9.81 2.10
CA PHE A 257 16.44 -10.68 1.24
C PHE A 257 16.97 -10.60 -0.18
N GLN A 258 17.76 -11.58 -0.57
CA GLN A 258 18.31 -11.65 -1.93
C GLN A 258 17.19 -11.83 -2.95
N ALA A 259 17.08 -10.89 -3.88
CA ALA A 259 15.98 -10.84 -4.85
C ALA A 259 15.87 -12.10 -5.73
N GLN A 260 16.99 -12.78 -5.99
CA GLN A 260 17.00 -14.04 -6.74
C GLN A 260 16.15 -15.16 -6.10
N ASN A 261 15.89 -15.07 -4.79
CA ASN A 261 15.09 -16.05 -4.05
C ASN A 261 13.59 -15.75 -4.09
N TYR A 262 13.20 -14.61 -4.68
CA TYR A 262 11.83 -14.16 -4.67
C TYR A 262 11.42 -13.66 -6.07
N PRO A 263 10.40 -14.26 -6.73
CA PRO A 263 9.85 -13.69 -7.94
C PRO A 263 9.16 -12.36 -7.64
N ARG A 264 9.14 -11.45 -8.62
CA ARG A 264 8.37 -10.20 -8.49
C ARG A 264 6.87 -10.49 -8.60
N ALA A 265 6.10 -9.79 -7.78
CA ALA A 265 4.65 -9.92 -7.76
C ALA A 265 3.94 -9.06 -8.83
N ASP A 266 4.60 -7.99 -9.29
CA ASP A 266 4.04 -6.94 -10.16
C ASP A 266 4.59 -6.98 -11.59
N LEU A 267 5.19 -8.09 -12.01
CA LEU A 267 5.92 -8.19 -13.28
C LEU A 267 5.13 -7.70 -14.49
N MET A 268 3.83 -8.00 -14.58
CA MET A 268 3.04 -7.63 -15.75
C MET A 268 2.89 -6.12 -15.89
N ALA A 269 2.50 -5.44 -14.80
CA ALA A 269 2.28 -3.98 -14.83
C ALA A 269 3.58 -3.20 -15.07
N GLU A 270 4.67 -3.58 -14.41
CA GLU A 270 5.95 -2.88 -14.51
C GLU A 270 6.69 -3.19 -15.82
N ASP A 271 6.62 -4.43 -16.33
CA ASP A 271 7.35 -4.85 -17.53
C ASP A 271 6.77 -4.23 -18.81
N ILE A 272 5.47 -3.98 -18.86
CA ILE A 272 4.82 -3.35 -20.03
C ILE A 272 4.78 -1.82 -19.94
N GLY A 273 5.14 -1.23 -18.80
CA GLY A 273 5.21 0.23 -18.63
C GLY A 273 3.87 0.95 -18.68
N LEU A 274 2.75 0.23 -18.65
CA LEU A 274 1.40 0.78 -18.67
C LEU A 274 0.86 0.95 -17.25
N THR A 275 0.01 1.95 -17.05
CA THR A 275 -0.63 2.23 -15.75
C THR A 275 -2.08 2.66 -15.94
N GLY A 276 -2.90 2.52 -14.87
CA GLY A 276 -4.28 2.98 -14.86
C GLY A 276 -5.10 2.41 -16.02
N HIS A 277 -5.85 3.28 -16.69
CA HIS A 277 -6.79 2.89 -17.76
C HIS A 277 -6.14 2.24 -18.99
N ASP A 278 -4.89 2.61 -19.33
CA ASP A 278 -4.17 1.97 -20.43
C ASP A 278 -3.79 0.53 -20.07
N LEU A 279 -3.47 0.26 -18.83
CA LEU A 279 -3.22 -1.09 -18.33
C LEU A 279 -4.51 -1.92 -18.30
N GLU A 280 -5.64 -1.35 -17.88
CA GLU A 280 -6.95 -2.02 -17.95
C GLU A 280 -7.30 -2.45 -19.36
N ARG A 281 -7.19 -1.53 -20.33
CA ARG A 281 -7.41 -1.84 -21.76
C ARG A 281 -6.47 -2.91 -22.30
N TYR A 282 -5.23 -2.94 -21.81
CA TYR A 282 -4.28 -3.98 -22.17
C TYR A 282 -4.78 -5.36 -21.71
N TYR A 283 -5.20 -5.47 -20.45
CA TYR A 283 -5.74 -6.72 -19.92
C TYR A 283 -7.00 -7.17 -20.65
N GLU A 284 -7.93 -6.26 -20.95
CA GLU A 284 -9.13 -6.56 -21.73
C GLU A 284 -8.77 -7.08 -23.15
N LYS A 285 -7.85 -6.39 -23.83
CA LYS A 285 -7.43 -6.74 -25.20
C LYS A 285 -6.77 -8.13 -25.28
N TYR A 286 -6.04 -8.53 -24.26
CA TYR A 286 -5.33 -9.80 -24.23
C TYR A 286 -6.06 -10.89 -23.44
N LEU A 287 -7.37 -10.75 -23.26
CA LEU A 287 -8.26 -11.71 -22.61
C LEU A 287 -7.79 -12.09 -21.21
N TYR A 288 -7.54 -11.10 -20.36
CA TYR A 288 -7.34 -11.32 -18.94
C TYR A 288 -8.69 -11.32 -18.23
N TYR A 289 -8.85 -12.25 -17.31
CA TYR A 289 -10.04 -12.37 -16.48
C TYR A 289 -9.72 -12.15 -15.01
N GLY A 290 -10.72 -11.70 -14.25
CA GLY A 290 -10.62 -11.44 -12.83
C GLY A 290 -11.48 -12.39 -11.99
N MET A 291 -11.00 -12.67 -10.78
CA MET A 291 -11.75 -13.32 -9.72
C MET A 291 -12.20 -12.27 -8.71
N GLU A 292 -13.51 -12.12 -8.53
CA GLU A 292 -14.07 -11.35 -7.43
C GLU A 292 -14.18 -12.25 -6.19
N VAL A 293 -13.75 -11.75 -5.04
CA VAL A 293 -13.81 -12.50 -3.77
C VAL A 293 -14.71 -11.79 -2.79
N ASP A 294 -15.83 -12.44 -2.44
CA ASP A 294 -16.66 -12.05 -1.30
C ASP A 294 -16.21 -12.82 -0.05
N ILE A 295 -16.25 -12.13 1.09
CA ILE A 295 -15.94 -12.75 2.39
C ILE A 295 -17.19 -12.69 3.26
N LYS A 296 -17.68 -13.87 3.68
CA LYS A 296 -18.77 -13.98 4.64
C LYS A 296 -18.23 -14.21 6.05
N ASN A 297 -18.77 -13.45 7.00
CA ASN A 297 -18.34 -13.40 8.39
C ASN A 297 -16.85 -13.03 8.52
N PRO A 298 -16.42 -11.87 7.99
CA PRO A 298 -15.02 -11.45 7.94
C PRO A 298 -14.40 -11.18 9.33
N GLN A 299 -15.21 -11.16 10.42
CA GLN A 299 -14.74 -11.12 11.80
C GLN A 299 -13.98 -12.39 12.21
N TYR A 300 -14.19 -13.51 11.52
CA TYR A 300 -13.55 -14.78 11.82
C TYR A 300 -12.38 -15.12 10.89
N GLY A 301 -12.18 -14.34 9.82
CA GLY A 301 -11.08 -14.59 8.90
C GLY A 301 -11.05 -13.65 7.72
N GLY A 302 -10.09 -13.87 6.83
CA GLY A 302 -9.89 -13.07 5.62
C GLY A 302 -9.24 -13.87 4.50
N VAL A 303 -9.12 -13.25 3.35
CA VAL A 303 -8.50 -13.83 2.17
C VAL A 303 -7.28 -13.00 1.78
N VAL A 304 -6.20 -13.68 1.46
CA VAL A 304 -5.00 -13.08 0.85
C VAL A 304 -4.76 -13.72 -0.50
N SER A 305 -4.34 -12.91 -1.46
CA SER A 305 -4.01 -13.35 -2.82
C SER A 305 -2.88 -12.50 -3.38
N ASP A 306 -2.07 -13.07 -4.25
CA ASP A 306 -1.01 -12.34 -4.95
C ASP A 306 -1.56 -11.50 -6.09
N SER A 307 -2.49 -12.08 -6.85
CA SER A 307 -3.27 -11.46 -7.91
C SER A 307 -4.56 -12.24 -8.09
N LEU A 308 -5.65 -11.52 -8.28
CA LEU A 308 -6.95 -12.07 -8.64
C LEU A 308 -7.21 -11.96 -10.15
N THR A 309 -6.20 -11.64 -10.95
CA THR A 309 -6.28 -11.52 -12.41
C THR A 309 -5.27 -12.45 -13.06
N ALA A 310 -5.70 -13.16 -14.10
CA ALA A 310 -4.85 -14.02 -14.91
C ALA A 310 -5.28 -14.00 -16.39
N PRO A 311 -4.39 -14.32 -17.35
CA PRO A 311 -4.80 -14.52 -18.74
C PRO A 311 -5.80 -15.69 -18.85
N GLN A 312 -6.56 -15.74 -19.93
CA GLN A 312 -7.48 -16.84 -20.20
C GLN A 312 -6.77 -18.20 -20.08
N GLY A 313 -7.32 -19.09 -19.27
CA GLY A 313 -6.71 -20.38 -18.96
C GLY A 313 -5.59 -20.34 -17.93
N GLY A 314 -5.19 -19.15 -17.48
CA GLY A 314 -4.27 -18.97 -16.36
C GLY A 314 -4.95 -19.18 -15.01
N SER A 315 -4.17 -19.33 -13.95
CA SER A 315 -4.70 -19.62 -12.62
C SER A 315 -4.45 -18.46 -11.66
N VAL A 316 -5.40 -18.22 -10.77
CA VAL A 316 -5.28 -17.38 -9.58
C VAL A 316 -5.21 -18.27 -8.34
N GLN A 317 -4.48 -17.82 -7.32
CA GLN A 317 -4.38 -18.52 -6.04
C GLN A 317 -4.86 -17.61 -4.91
N MET A 318 -5.80 -18.11 -4.12
CA MET A 318 -6.36 -17.43 -2.95
C MET A 318 -6.13 -18.30 -1.71
N ARG A 319 -5.84 -17.67 -0.59
CA ARG A 319 -5.64 -18.35 0.69
C ARG A 319 -6.59 -17.76 1.73
N ALA A 320 -7.47 -18.60 2.23
CA ALA A 320 -8.27 -18.29 3.40
C ALA A 320 -7.39 -18.35 4.65
N LYS A 321 -7.47 -17.35 5.49
CA LYS A 321 -6.79 -17.28 6.80
C LYS A 321 -7.82 -16.99 7.87
N THR A 322 -7.72 -17.68 9.00
CA THR A 322 -8.63 -17.52 10.13
C THR A 322 -7.98 -16.72 11.25
N PHE A 323 -8.77 -15.95 11.96
CA PHE A 323 -8.40 -15.43 13.26
C PHE A 323 -8.38 -16.56 14.29
N SER A 324 -7.89 -16.27 15.51
CA SER A 324 -7.76 -17.28 16.57
C SER A 324 -9.12 -17.87 17.02
N ASP A 325 -10.19 -17.09 16.88
CA ASP A 325 -11.57 -17.43 17.22
C ASP A 325 -12.41 -17.87 16.01
N GLY A 326 -11.78 -18.07 14.87
CA GLY A 326 -12.45 -18.39 13.60
C GLY A 326 -12.04 -19.74 13.04
N GLN A 327 -12.93 -20.29 12.21
CA GLN A 327 -12.67 -21.43 11.34
C GLN A 327 -13.07 -21.11 9.91
N PHE A 328 -12.46 -21.77 8.94
CA PHE A 328 -12.80 -21.66 7.53
C PHE A 328 -13.76 -22.78 7.13
N ASP A 329 -14.93 -22.38 6.63
CA ASP A 329 -16.00 -23.32 6.26
C ASP A 329 -15.88 -23.81 4.81
N GLY A 330 -15.21 -23.02 3.95
CA GLY A 330 -14.96 -23.40 2.57
C GLY A 330 -15.13 -22.27 1.56
N TRP A 331 -14.75 -22.61 0.31
CA TRP A 331 -14.96 -21.79 -0.88
C TRP A 331 -16.23 -22.18 -1.59
N TYR A 332 -17.03 -21.19 -1.98
CA TYR A 332 -18.32 -21.40 -2.63
C TYR A 332 -18.39 -20.59 -3.93
N MET A 333 -18.95 -21.21 -4.98
CA MET A 333 -19.32 -20.53 -6.22
C MET A 333 -20.79 -20.83 -6.51
N ARG A 334 -21.60 -19.79 -6.79
CA ARG A 334 -23.04 -19.93 -7.03
C ARG A 334 -23.73 -20.80 -5.96
N ASP A 335 -23.39 -20.53 -4.69
CA ASP A 335 -23.83 -21.23 -3.48
C ASP A 335 -23.43 -22.70 -3.35
N LYS A 336 -22.62 -23.22 -4.26
CA LYS A 336 -22.08 -24.58 -4.17
C LYS A 336 -20.68 -24.54 -3.54
N LEU A 337 -20.46 -25.42 -2.57
CA LEU A 337 -19.11 -25.67 -2.02
C LEU A 337 -18.21 -26.26 -3.12
N ILE A 338 -17.08 -25.60 -3.38
CA ILE A 338 -16.09 -26.04 -4.37
C ILE A 338 -14.80 -26.56 -3.73
N SER A 339 -14.45 -26.08 -2.51
CA SER A 339 -13.29 -26.58 -1.77
C SER A 339 -13.42 -26.24 -0.29
N ARG A 340 -12.85 -27.11 0.58
CA ARG A 340 -12.62 -26.86 2.01
C ARG A 340 -11.16 -26.62 2.34
N GLU A 341 -10.28 -26.77 1.35
CA GLU A 341 -8.86 -26.45 1.54
C GLU A 341 -8.67 -24.95 1.72
N GLN A 342 -7.80 -24.56 2.63
CA GLN A 342 -7.52 -23.14 2.88
C GLN A 342 -6.97 -22.43 1.62
N THR A 343 -6.23 -23.16 0.78
CA THR A 343 -5.72 -22.63 -0.49
C THR A 343 -6.59 -23.11 -1.64
N LEU A 344 -7.15 -22.16 -2.40
CA LEU A 344 -7.86 -22.41 -3.64
C LEU A 344 -7.01 -21.92 -4.81
N THR A 345 -6.64 -22.81 -5.72
CA THR A 345 -6.10 -22.46 -7.04
C THR A 345 -7.19 -22.67 -8.07
N TYR A 346 -7.53 -21.62 -8.81
CA TYR A 346 -8.65 -21.63 -9.76
C TYR A 346 -8.20 -21.15 -11.14
N GLN A 347 -8.54 -21.93 -12.18
CA GLN A 347 -8.25 -21.58 -13.57
C GLN A 347 -9.33 -20.66 -14.13
N LEU A 348 -8.95 -19.46 -14.59
CA LEU A 348 -9.87 -18.46 -15.12
C LEU A 348 -10.10 -18.66 -16.62
N MET A 349 -11.35 -18.94 -17.01
CA MET A 349 -11.80 -18.96 -18.39
C MET A 349 -12.67 -17.74 -18.73
N GLN A 350 -13.16 -17.04 -17.72
CA GLN A 350 -13.98 -15.84 -17.75
C GLN A 350 -13.87 -15.12 -16.39
N ASN A 351 -14.50 -13.94 -16.26
CA ASN A 351 -14.65 -13.32 -14.95
C ASN A 351 -15.54 -14.18 -14.05
N GLU A 352 -15.06 -14.48 -12.86
CA GLU A 352 -15.76 -15.33 -11.90
C GLU A 352 -15.85 -14.67 -10.52
N LYS A 353 -16.75 -15.19 -9.70
CA LYS A 353 -16.93 -14.76 -8.32
C LYS A 353 -16.93 -15.95 -7.39
N VAL A 354 -16.13 -15.86 -6.33
CA VAL A 354 -16.04 -16.86 -5.27
C VAL A 354 -16.39 -16.23 -3.92
N VAL A 355 -16.98 -17.03 -3.04
CA VAL A 355 -17.30 -16.64 -1.66
C VAL A 355 -16.48 -17.49 -0.71
N ALA A 356 -15.65 -16.84 0.11
CA ALA A 356 -14.99 -17.46 1.25
C ALA A 356 -15.91 -17.35 2.48
N LYS A 357 -16.29 -18.48 3.09
CA LYS A 357 -17.13 -18.47 4.30
C LYS A 357 -16.31 -18.86 5.52
N PHE A 358 -16.56 -18.13 6.59
CA PHE A 358 -15.97 -18.36 7.90
C PHE A 358 -17.07 -18.45 8.96
N SER A 359 -16.75 -19.08 10.09
CA SER A 359 -17.64 -19.14 11.27
C SER A 359 -16.80 -19.07 12.55
N ALA A 360 -17.46 -18.95 13.71
CA ALA A 360 -16.76 -19.08 15.00
C ALA A 360 -16.18 -20.48 15.15
N SER A 361 -15.00 -20.59 15.74
CA SER A 361 -14.45 -21.89 16.15
C SER A 361 -15.27 -22.47 17.31
N ASN A 362 -15.55 -23.78 17.29
CA ASN A 362 -16.39 -24.48 18.27
C ASN A 362 -15.91 -24.36 19.75
N GLY A 363 -14.78 -23.67 20.01
CA GLY A 363 -14.28 -23.38 21.34
C GLY A 363 -14.69 -22.00 21.90
N ALA A 364 -15.23 -21.10 21.05
CA ALA A 364 -15.56 -19.73 21.45
C ALA A 364 -16.98 -19.56 22.03
N GLU A 365 -17.85 -20.57 21.95
CA GLU A 365 -19.22 -20.49 22.47
C GLU A 365 -19.34 -20.71 24.00
N ASN A 366 -18.25 -21.04 24.73
CA ASN A 366 -18.31 -21.43 26.15
C ASN A 366 -17.74 -20.39 27.13
N GLU A 367 -17.48 -19.16 26.72
CA GLU A 367 -16.96 -18.09 27.60
C GLU A 367 -17.86 -16.83 27.61
N ASN A 368 -19.16 -17.00 27.77
CA ASN A 368 -20.09 -15.90 28.11
C ASN A 368 -20.86 -16.20 29.39
#